data_8d0a08ab2156876ff794374b768d0ee3
#
_entry.id   8d0a08ab2156876ff794374b768d0ee3
#
_cell.length_a   1.000
_cell.length_b   1.000
_cell.length_c   1.000
_cell.angle_alpha   90.00
_cell.angle_beta   90.00
_cell.angle_gamma   90.00
#
_symmetry.space_group_name_H-M   'P 1'
#
loop_
_entity.id
_entity.type
_entity.pdbx_description
1 polymer ?
#
loop_
_entity_poly.entity_id
_entity_poly.type
_entity_poly.pdbx_seq_one_letter_code
_entity_poly.pdbx_strand_id
1 'polypeptide(L)'
;MAIQSSGTISMTDIVAEFGGSVPHSLSEYYRNGGNVPANNTNVPTSGTISFSNFYGAVNEIQVTISSNTTNYHLSAAFGSNWSTAVPKRLIINSSATVGSTNGDPAMTISGSMGGTLIVDNYGSIQGTGGAGSSSGSGGAGSTAVKTDQNGNITFNNKSGASVYGGGGGGGRGGNGGTGGRGGTGGAGGNGSYALYRGRYLGPVYNGTNFNCGPYGQNTYGYGRYYQGTHQPLGSTGCIYVCKACIGTHAYNVHSCHISQRLKRGKWQMGQLGQVYCSSTETQSGAGGGAGGYGGSGGAGGAGGNGRGYNQSRQNGAGGTTGVGGQTGQGGGNNGNNSGTGGTGGTGGTGGTGGTGGHGGDYGQAGGTGQNGATGNTGATGNTGANGTGGSGHGGATGQGGSGGSSGSGGGAAGYYITNRHYMTLHNSGTVAGQ
;
A
#
# COMPACT_ATOMS: atom_id res chain seq x y z
N MET A 1 4.83 50.91 35.16
CA MET A 1 6.13 51.18 34.50
C MET A 1 7.21 50.92 35.56
N ALA A 2 8.32 50.27 35.20
CA ALA A 2 9.40 50.09 36.16
C ALA A 2 9.88 51.38 36.77
N ILE A 3 10.19 51.38 38.03
CA ILE A 3 10.86 52.54 38.69
C ILE A 3 12.22 52.73 38.03
N GLN A 4 12.63 53.99 37.80
CA GLN A 4 13.90 54.34 37.17
C GLN A 4 15.11 53.61 37.87
N SER A 5 16.13 53.30 37.07
CA SER A 5 17.31 52.56 37.55
C SER A 5 18.35 53.46 38.22
N SER A 6 18.21 54.79 38.15
CA SER A 6 19.09 55.77 38.75
C SER A 6 18.41 57.13 38.87
N GLY A 7 18.98 58.03 39.67
CA GLY A 7 18.43 59.38 39.90
C GLY A 7 17.56 59.45 41.15
N THR A 8 16.75 60.50 41.30
CA THR A 8 15.89 60.70 42.47
C THR A 8 14.63 59.85 42.38
N ILE A 9 14.36 59.04 43.40
CA ILE A 9 13.09 58.31 43.58
C ILE A 9 12.31 58.99 44.73
N SER A 10 11.01 59.19 44.46
CA SER A 10 10.06 59.71 45.43
C SER A 10 9.05 58.65 45.88
N MET A 11 8.30 58.93 46.95
CA MET A 11 7.16 58.08 47.34
C MET A 11 6.12 58.05 46.21
N THR A 12 5.95 59.14 45.46
CA THR A 12 5.01 59.20 44.34
C THR A 12 5.37 58.18 43.25
N ASP A 13 6.65 57.99 42.95
CA ASP A 13 7.10 57.02 41.94
C ASP A 13 6.81 55.59 42.44
N ILE A 14 7.02 55.28 43.73
CA ILE A 14 6.71 54.00 44.32
C ILE A 14 5.21 53.75 44.31
N VAL A 15 4.40 54.71 44.69
CA VAL A 15 2.95 54.61 44.65
C VAL A 15 2.40 54.45 43.23
N ALA A 16 2.97 55.18 42.28
CA ALA A 16 2.57 55.09 40.86
C ALA A 16 2.84 53.70 40.29
N GLU A 17 3.92 53.02 40.71
CA GLU A 17 4.25 51.65 40.26
C GLU A 17 3.48 50.60 41.04
N PHE A 18 3.47 50.67 42.36
CA PHE A 18 2.96 49.57 43.22
C PHE A 18 1.58 49.82 43.79
N GLY A 19 1.00 50.99 43.63
CA GLY A 19 -0.24 51.34 44.28
C GLY A 19 -0.06 51.53 45.82
N GLY A 20 -1.08 51.21 46.57
CA GLY A 20 -1.08 51.34 48.05
C GLY A 20 -2.23 52.24 48.54
N SER A 21 -2.37 52.35 49.84
CA SER A 21 -3.45 53.11 50.47
C SER A 21 -2.88 54.29 51.28
N VAL A 22 -3.52 55.43 51.21
CA VAL A 22 -3.14 56.61 51.98
C VAL A 22 -3.48 56.46 53.45
N PRO A 23 -2.62 56.91 54.42
CA PRO A 23 -1.31 57.54 54.22
C PRO A 23 -0.23 56.50 53.85
N HIS A 24 0.59 56.83 52.80
CA HIS A 24 1.65 55.94 52.34
C HIS A 24 2.87 55.94 53.30
N SER A 25 3.41 54.74 53.50
CA SER A 25 4.65 54.51 54.23
C SER A 25 5.56 53.52 53.50
N LEU A 26 6.88 53.70 53.55
CA LEU A 26 7.82 52.75 52.94
C LEU A 26 7.67 51.33 53.49
N SER A 27 7.15 51.19 54.74
CA SER A 27 6.90 49.88 55.33
C SER A 27 5.82 49.05 54.68
N GLU A 28 4.93 49.68 53.86
CA GLU A 28 3.93 48.95 53.06
C GLU A 28 4.53 48.25 51.84
N TYR A 29 5.75 48.63 51.48
CA TYR A 29 6.41 48.24 50.21
C TYR A 29 7.53 47.20 50.43
N TYR A 30 7.50 46.46 51.51
CA TYR A 30 8.37 45.31 51.63
C TYR A 30 8.07 44.26 50.57
N ARG A 31 9.13 43.67 49.99
CA ARG A 31 9.01 42.58 49.04
C ARG A 31 8.21 41.42 49.61
N ASN A 32 7.23 40.88 48.89
CA ASN A 32 6.23 39.89 49.31
C ASN A 32 5.28 40.41 50.40
N GLY A 33 5.24 41.67 50.70
CA GLY A 33 4.30 42.30 51.66
C GLY A 33 2.95 42.68 51.07
N GLY A 34 2.62 42.26 49.85
CA GLY A 34 1.35 42.50 49.18
C GLY A 34 1.46 43.52 48.06
N ASN A 35 2.23 44.61 48.18
CA ASN A 35 2.39 45.65 47.14
C ASN A 35 3.57 45.33 46.21
N VAL A 36 4.68 44.85 46.69
CA VAL A 36 5.90 44.63 45.91
C VAL A 36 6.11 43.17 45.61
N PRO A 37 6.10 42.74 44.35
CA PRO A 37 6.31 41.34 43.91
C PRO A 37 7.70 40.78 44.31
N ALA A 38 7.76 39.44 44.40
CA ALA A 38 8.93 38.70 44.88
C ALA A 38 10.19 38.86 44.04
N ASN A 39 10.08 39.18 42.78
CA ASN A 39 11.18 39.36 41.82
C ASN A 39 12.01 40.66 42.10
N ASN A 40 11.52 41.60 42.91
CA ASN A 40 12.21 42.81 43.23
C ASN A 40 13.24 42.60 44.35
N THR A 41 14.30 41.86 44.06
CA THR A 41 15.26 41.36 45.04
C THR A 41 16.03 42.45 45.79
N ASN A 42 16.12 43.66 45.23
CA ASN A 42 16.75 44.81 45.87
C ASN A 42 15.87 45.42 46.98
N VAL A 43 14.57 45.16 46.97
CA VAL A 43 13.64 45.57 48.01
C VAL A 43 13.69 44.55 49.16
N PRO A 44 13.99 44.96 50.39
CA PRO A 44 14.06 44.05 51.52
C PRO A 44 12.68 43.49 51.88
N THR A 45 12.64 42.33 52.52
CA THR A 45 11.43 41.70 53.05
C THR A 45 11.05 42.19 54.44
N SER A 46 11.96 42.82 55.14
CA SER A 46 11.81 43.41 56.47
C SER A 46 13.02 44.27 56.85
N GLY A 47 12.96 45.00 57.96
CA GLY A 47 14.09 45.79 58.46
C GLY A 47 14.19 47.16 57.81
N THR A 48 15.41 47.63 57.60
CA THR A 48 15.62 48.98 57.01
C THR A 48 15.26 49.00 55.54
N ILE A 49 14.38 49.90 55.11
CA ILE A 49 13.95 50.13 53.73
C ILE A 49 14.18 51.59 53.37
N SER A 50 14.69 51.86 52.18
CA SER A 50 14.99 53.19 51.66
C SER A 50 14.56 53.30 50.21
N PHE A 51 14.42 54.50 49.67
CA PHE A 51 14.10 54.77 48.27
C PHE A 51 15.08 54.10 47.31
N SER A 52 16.34 54.00 47.67
CA SER A 52 17.35 53.38 46.81
C SER A 52 17.10 51.88 46.59
N ASN A 53 16.36 51.22 47.47
CA ASN A 53 16.00 49.81 47.27
C ASN A 53 15.03 49.61 46.10
N PHE A 54 14.37 50.67 45.66
CA PHE A 54 13.37 50.58 44.58
C PHE A 54 13.92 50.86 43.18
N TYR A 55 15.23 51.12 43.02
CA TYR A 55 15.80 51.29 41.69
C TYR A 55 15.54 50.07 40.82
N GLY A 56 14.88 50.28 39.64
CA GLY A 56 14.52 49.26 38.70
C GLY A 56 13.44 48.30 39.18
N ALA A 57 12.79 48.60 40.33
CA ALA A 57 11.69 47.77 40.80
C ALA A 57 10.48 47.88 39.91
N VAL A 58 9.72 46.80 39.77
CA VAL A 58 8.60 46.64 38.85
C VAL A 58 7.45 45.88 39.46
N ASN A 59 6.25 46.38 39.27
CA ASN A 59 5.02 45.71 39.73
C ASN A 59 4.60 44.61 38.74
N GLU A 60 5.45 43.62 38.55
CA GLU A 60 5.15 42.44 37.76
C GLU A 60 5.86 41.23 38.31
N ILE A 61 5.28 40.04 38.14
CA ILE A 61 5.93 38.76 38.43
C ILE A 61 6.60 38.26 37.18
N GLN A 62 7.91 38.12 37.22
CA GLN A 62 8.75 37.73 36.10
C GLN A 62 9.23 36.30 36.22
N VAL A 63 9.09 35.53 35.14
CA VAL A 63 9.68 34.18 34.94
C VAL A 63 10.57 34.24 33.73
N THR A 64 11.78 33.70 33.82
CA THR A 64 12.73 33.65 32.69
C THR A 64 13.11 32.23 32.37
N ILE A 65 12.97 31.85 31.12
CA ILE A 65 13.46 30.60 30.54
C ILE A 65 14.83 30.90 29.94
N SER A 66 15.91 30.43 30.59
CA SER A 66 17.29 30.66 30.19
C SER A 66 17.97 29.45 29.54
N SER A 67 17.31 28.27 29.55
CA SER A 67 17.80 27.04 28.96
C SER A 67 16.66 26.29 28.30
N ASN A 68 17.00 25.27 27.48
CA ASN A 68 16.00 24.47 26.79
C ASN A 68 15.07 23.78 27.79
N THR A 69 13.77 23.82 27.48
CA THR A 69 12.71 23.17 28.25
C THR A 69 11.67 22.57 27.34
N THR A 70 10.83 21.68 27.86
CA THR A 70 9.80 21.01 27.02
C THR A 70 8.44 21.01 27.69
N ASN A 71 7.38 21.02 26.87
CA ASN A 71 5.98 20.90 27.29
C ASN A 71 5.64 21.89 28.44
N TYR A 72 5.94 23.15 28.22
CA TYR A 72 5.96 24.18 29.25
C TYR A 72 4.58 24.75 29.56
N HIS A 73 4.15 24.64 30.80
CA HIS A 73 2.87 25.16 31.29
C HIS A 73 3.07 26.43 32.12
N LEU A 74 2.52 27.56 31.65
CA LEU A 74 2.70 28.84 32.34
C LEU A 74 2.03 28.87 33.72
N SER A 75 0.88 28.24 33.86
CA SER A 75 0.21 28.16 35.18
C SER A 75 1.07 27.50 36.23
N ALA A 76 1.80 26.45 35.87
CA ALA A 76 2.75 25.79 36.78
C ALA A 76 4.01 26.68 37.07
N ALA A 77 4.48 27.36 36.03
CA ALA A 77 5.65 28.23 36.15
C ALA A 77 5.44 29.47 37.07
N PHE A 78 4.25 30.05 37.01
CA PHE A 78 3.87 31.17 37.88
C PHE A 78 3.29 30.68 39.23
N GLY A 79 2.91 29.40 39.34
CA GLY A 79 2.38 28.80 40.57
C GLY A 79 1.17 29.54 41.15
N SER A 80 1.19 29.84 42.45
CA SER A 80 0.07 30.55 43.11
C SER A 80 -0.16 31.97 42.57
N ASN A 81 0.85 32.56 41.94
CA ASN A 81 0.71 33.90 41.32
C ASN A 81 -0.09 33.89 40.01
N TRP A 82 -0.37 32.70 39.42
CA TRP A 82 -1.07 32.62 38.17
C TRP A 82 -2.46 33.29 38.21
N SER A 83 -3.22 33.07 39.26
CA SER A 83 -4.56 33.61 39.45
C SER A 83 -4.63 35.00 40.06
N THR A 84 -3.50 35.58 40.48
CA THR A 84 -3.47 36.93 41.10
C THR A 84 -3.64 38.01 40.03
N ALA A 85 -4.16 39.17 40.45
CA ALA A 85 -4.33 40.35 39.55
C ALA A 85 -2.99 41.02 39.16
N VAL A 86 -1.87 40.60 39.79
CA VAL A 86 -0.54 41.19 39.50
C VAL A 86 -0.12 40.87 38.06
N PRO A 87 0.37 41.87 37.27
CA PRO A 87 0.92 41.63 35.96
C PRO A 87 2.03 40.59 35.93
N LYS A 88 2.08 39.80 34.89
CA LYS A 88 3.04 38.72 34.70
C LYS A 88 3.83 38.91 33.43
N ARG A 89 5.10 38.56 33.46
CA ARG A 89 6.00 38.56 32.29
C ARG A 89 6.76 37.24 32.20
N LEU A 90 6.66 36.60 31.05
CA LEU A 90 7.53 35.49 30.67
C LEU A 90 8.58 36.00 29.69
N ILE A 91 9.85 35.75 29.98
CA ILE A 91 10.96 36.01 29.07
C ILE A 91 11.56 34.68 28.63
N ILE A 92 11.67 34.48 27.33
CA ILE A 92 12.40 33.34 26.75
C ILE A 92 13.70 33.89 26.16
N ASN A 93 14.83 33.53 26.73
CA ASN A 93 16.15 34.01 26.30
C ASN A 93 16.51 33.53 24.90
N SER A 94 17.35 34.26 24.20
CA SER A 94 17.75 33.96 22.81
C SER A 94 18.44 32.60 22.63
N SER A 95 19.07 32.07 23.70
CA SER A 95 19.70 30.74 23.69
C SER A 95 18.75 29.61 24.06
N ALA A 96 17.51 29.91 24.49
CA ALA A 96 16.55 28.93 24.96
C ALA A 96 15.59 28.47 23.88
N THR A 97 15.27 27.19 23.91
CA THR A 97 14.20 26.61 23.09
C THR A 97 13.15 25.96 23.99
N VAL A 98 11.88 26.30 23.76
CA VAL A 98 10.73 25.62 24.35
C VAL A 98 10.20 24.63 23.33
N GLY A 99 10.33 23.31 23.59
CA GLY A 99 9.99 22.26 22.64
C GLY A 99 8.79 21.42 23.05
N SER A 100 8.15 20.76 22.11
CA SER A 100 7.23 19.68 22.39
C SER A 100 7.92 18.33 22.16
N THR A 101 7.67 17.35 23.06
CA THR A 101 8.25 16.00 22.95
C THR A 101 7.19 14.90 22.91
N ASN A 102 5.93 15.20 23.26
CA ASN A 102 4.86 14.24 23.44
C ASN A 102 3.64 14.46 22.51
N GLY A 103 3.76 15.37 21.56
CA GLY A 103 2.64 15.73 20.66
C GLY A 103 1.71 16.81 21.23
N ASP A 104 1.82 17.16 22.51
CA ASP A 104 1.15 18.33 23.09
C ASP A 104 1.80 19.63 22.61
N PRO A 105 1.17 20.80 22.83
CA PRO A 105 1.79 22.08 22.54
C PRO A 105 3.12 22.28 23.31
N ALA A 106 4.10 22.88 22.64
CA ALA A 106 5.38 23.17 23.29
C ALA A 106 5.21 24.12 24.48
N MET A 107 4.29 25.09 24.37
CA MET A 107 3.93 26.00 25.45
C MET A 107 2.41 26.13 25.58
N THR A 108 1.91 26.02 26.82
CA THR A 108 0.48 26.11 27.12
C THR A 108 0.19 27.27 28.09
N ILE A 109 -0.74 28.13 27.71
CA ILE A 109 -1.27 29.25 28.49
C ILE A 109 -2.71 28.89 28.85
N SER A 110 -2.92 28.28 29.99
CA SER A 110 -4.22 27.76 30.41
C SER A 110 -4.47 27.95 31.92
N GLY A 111 -5.71 27.68 32.36
CA GLY A 111 -6.14 27.89 33.74
C GLY A 111 -6.58 29.33 34.00
N SER A 112 -7.17 29.58 35.17
CA SER A 112 -7.73 30.88 35.54
C SER A 112 -6.64 31.92 35.80
N MET A 113 -6.16 32.57 34.73
CA MET A 113 -5.17 33.65 34.81
C MET A 113 -5.82 34.94 35.35
N GLY A 114 -5.21 35.54 36.38
CA GLY A 114 -5.56 36.88 36.80
C GLY A 114 -4.64 37.95 36.18
N GLY A 115 -5.07 39.18 36.14
CA GLY A 115 -4.26 40.30 35.61
C GLY A 115 -3.89 40.18 34.14
N THR A 116 -2.69 40.63 33.78
CA THR A 116 -2.15 40.63 32.41
C THR A 116 -0.95 39.73 32.28
N LEU A 117 -0.69 39.23 31.08
CA LEU A 117 0.51 38.44 30.74
C LEU A 117 1.19 39.07 29.54
N ILE A 118 2.50 39.31 29.67
CA ILE A 118 3.38 39.64 28.57
C ILE A 118 4.35 38.46 28.36
N VAL A 119 4.42 37.96 27.14
CA VAL A 119 5.42 36.97 26.71
C VAL A 119 6.39 37.64 25.77
N ASP A 120 7.66 37.76 26.19
CA ASP A 120 8.75 38.24 25.34
C ASP A 120 9.59 37.07 24.89
N ASN A 121 9.39 36.62 23.66
CA ASN A 121 10.16 35.54 23.05
C ASN A 121 11.37 36.11 22.31
N TYR A 122 12.58 35.85 22.79
CA TYR A 122 13.85 36.10 22.11
C TYR A 122 14.46 34.78 21.57
N GLY A 123 13.95 33.62 22.00
CA GLY A 123 14.43 32.29 21.65
C GLY A 123 13.58 31.59 20.60
N SER A 124 13.37 30.31 20.77
CA SER A 124 12.59 29.49 19.86
C SER A 124 11.49 28.70 20.59
N ILE A 125 10.32 28.61 19.99
CA ILE A 125 9.22 27.75 20.46
C ILE A 125 8.88 26.79 19.32
N GLN A 126 8.95 25.46 19.56
CA GLN A 126 8.89 24.47 18.49
C GLN A 126 7.95 23.32 18.85
N GLY A 127 6.93 23.08 18.04
CA GLY A 127 6.11 21.90 18.09
C GLY A 127 6.88 20.63 17.69
N THR A 128 6.37 19.45 18.03
CA THR A 128 6.91 18.15 17.57
C THR A 128 6.42 17.85 16.17
N GLY A 129 7.22 17.17 15.35
CA GLY A 129 6.84 16.71 14.03
C GLY A 129 5.87 15.53 14.10
N GLY A 130 4.95 15.45 13.15
CA GLY A 130 4.04 14.35 12.98
C GLY A 130 4.76 13.09 12.51
N ALA A 131 4.33 11.94 12.97
CA ALA A 131 4.89 10.65 12.57
C ALA A 131 4.52 10.33 11.11
N GLY A 132 5.47 9.80 10.35
CA GLY A 132 5.20 9.18 9.06
C GLY A 132 4.36 7.91 9.24
N SER A 133 3.51 7.58 8.28
CA SER A 133 2.60 6.44 8.37
C SER A 133 3.11 5.24 7.57
N SER A 134 3.00 4.06 8.15
CA SER A 134 3.19 2.77 7.45
C SER A 134 1.88 2.14 6.98
N SER A 135 0.72 2.68 7.37
CA SER A 135 -0.58 2.08 7.10
C SER A 135 -1.62 3.01 6.46
N GLY A 136 -1.43 4.33 6.52
CA GLY A 136 -2.41 5.30 6.04
C GLY A 136 -1.86 6.71 5.95
N SER A 137 -2.65 7.71 6.33
CA SER A 137 -2.23 9.11 6.35
C SER A 137 -1.18 9.38 7.42
N GLY A 138 -0.30 10.33 7.17
CA GLY A 138 0.69 10.79 8.14
C GLY A 138 0.06 11.46 9.35
N GLY A 139 0.76 11.46 10.47
CA GLY A 139 0.36 12.15 11.70
C GLY A 139 0.47 13.68 11.57
N ALA A 140 -0.37 14.41 12.29
CA ALA A 140 -0.26 15.87 12.36
C ALA A 140 0.95 16.28 13.21
N GLY A 141 1.59 17.40 12.85
CA GLY A 141 2.54 18.09 13.71
C GLY A 141 1.85 18.76 14.89
N SER A 142 2.54 18.93 16.03
CA SER A 142 1.94 19.59 17.17
C SER A 142 2.04 21.11 17.11
N THR A 143 1.20 21.77 17.89
CA THR A 143 1.16 23.23 18.04
C THR A 143 2.39 23.72 18.83
N ALA A 144 2.93 24.89 18.47
CA ALA A 144 3.95 25.55 19.27
C ALA A 144 3.36 26.19 20.53
N VAL A 145 2.39 27.09 20.39
CA VAL A 145 1.76 27.78 21.52
C VAL A 145 0.26 27.55 21.51
N LYS A 146 -0.30 27.07 22.63
CA LYS A 146 -1.74 26.97 22.83
C LYS A 146 -2.19 27.93 23.93
N THR A 147 -3.25 28.71 23.69
CA THR A 147 -3.93 29.46 24.76
C THR A 147 -5.40 29.10 24.85
N ASP A 148 -5.87 28.94 26.09
CA ASP A 148 -7.29 28.82 26.41
C ASP A 148 -7.79 30.08 27.14
N GLN A 149 -6.93 31.11 27.30
CA GLN A 149 -7.23 32.37 27.98
C GLN A 149 -7.69 33.42 26.98
N ASN A 150 -8.82 34.03 27.23
CA ASN A 150 -9.40 35.06 26.37
C ASN A 150 -9.00 36.46 26.87
N GLY A 151 -8.12 37.10 26.10
CA GLY A 151 -7.66 38.48 26.33
C GLY A 151 -6.57 38.61 27.41
N ASN A 152 -6.14 39.84 27.60
CA ASN A 152 -5.10 40.26 28.56
C ASN A 152 -3.72 39.59 28.34
N ILE A 153 -3.47 39.03 27.13
CA ILE A 153 -2.18 38.45 26.76
C ILE A 153 -1.56 39.29 25.63
N THR A 154 -0.34 39.71 25.84
CA THR A 154 0.52 40.29 24.79
C THR A 154 1.68 39.35 24.53
N PHE A 155 1.78 38.85 23.30
CA PHE A 155 2.86 37.97 22.85
C PHE A 155 3.77 38.73 21.88
N ASN A 156 4.99 38.96 22.30
CA ASN A 156 6.01 39.67 21.53
C ASN A 156 7.02 38.64 20.99
N ASN A 157 6.94 38.29 19.72
CA ASN A 157 7.96 37.49 19.04
C ASN A 157 9.03 38.45 18.52
N LYS A 158 10.15 38.53 19.20
CA LYS A 158 11.21 39.55 18.93
C LYS A 158 12.02 39.18 17.68
N SER A 159 12.79 40.16 17.17
CA SER A 159 13.70 39.93 16.05
C SER A 159 14.69 38.81 16.37
N GLY A 160 14.87 37.86 15.44
CA GLY A 160 15.71 36.66 15.60
C GLY A 160 15.05 35.51 16.33
N ALA A 161 13.89 35.72 16.97
CA ALA A 161 13.12 34.66 17.61
C ALA A 161 12.24 33.87 16.62
N SER A 162 11.79 32.70 17.03
CA SER A 162 10.93 31.86 16.19
C SER A 162 9.80 31.17 16.96
N VAL A 163 8.65 30.97 16.30
CA VAL A 163 7.53 30.19 16.79
C VAL A 163 7.07 29.25 15.67
N TYR A 164 7.37 27.97 15.80
CA TYR A 164 7.15 26.98 14.75
C TYR A 164 6.23 25.85 15.19
N GLY A 165 5.10 25.71 14.52
CA GLY A 165 4.33 24.45 14.57
C GLY A 165 5.12 23.30 13.94
N GLY A 166 4.97 22.10 14.44
CA GLY A 166 5.61 20.94 13.88
C GLY A 166 5.15 20.64 12.45
N GLY A 167 6.02 20.08 11.62
CA GLY A 167 5.67 19.60 10.29
C GLY A 167 4.83 18.34 10.36
N GLY A 168 3.90 18.15 9.42
CA GLY A 168 3.13 16.90 9.31
C GLY A 168 3.96 15.71 8.84
N GLY A 169 3.62 14.51 9.24
CA GLY A 169 4.23 13.28 8.73
C GLY A 169 3.76 12.96 7.31
N GLY A 170 4.56 12.26 6.53
CA GLY A 170 4.22 11.77 5.20
C GLY A 170 3.22 10.61 5.25
N GLY A 171 2.38 10.50 4.24
CA GLY A 171 1.47 9.37 4.05
C GLY A 171 2.17 8.14 3.47
N ARG A 172 1.55 6.97 3.62
CA ARG A 172 2.04 5.70 3.03
C ARG A 172 1.89 5.72 1.51
N GLY A 173 2.80 5.13 0.79
CA GLY A 173 2.66 4.83 -0.63
C GLY A 173 1.57 3.79 -0.90
N GLY A 174 0.99 3.81 -2.08
CA GLY A 174 0.01 2.82 -2.51
C GLY A 174 0.64 1.45 -2.77
N ASN A 175 -0.12 0.37 -2.59
CA ASN A 175 0.31 -0.96 -2.99
C ASN A 175 0.33 -1.09 -4.51
N GLY A 176 1.26 -1.87 -5.04
CA GLY A 176 1.27 -2.26 -6.45
C GLY A 176 0.06 -3.14 -6.79
N GLY A 177 -0.36 -3.10 -8.03
CA GLY A 177 -1.43 -3.97 -8.55
C GLY A 177 -0.97 -5.42 -8.70
N THR A 178 -1.92 -6.38 -8.69
CA THR A 178 -1.61 -7.78 -8.98
C THR A 178 -1.33 -7.99 -10.46
N GLY A 179 -0.41 -8.90 -10.80
CA GLY A 179 -0.17 -9.32 -12.18
C GLY A 179 -1.39 -10.02 -12.78
N GLY A 180 -1.55 -9.96 -14.09
CA GLY A 180 -2.59 -10.65 -14.82
C GLY A 180 -2.38 -12.16 -14.87
N ARG A 181 -3.45 -12.93 -14.98
CA ARG A 181 -3.37 -14.39 -15.16
C ARG A 181 -2.84 -14.72 -16.56
N GLY A 182 -1.99 -15.73 -16.68
CA GLY A 182 -1.56 -16.28 -17.97
C GLY A 182 -2.73 -16.87 -18.74
N GLY A 183 -2.66 -16.85 -20.08
CA GLY A 183 -3.63 -17.46 -20.94
C GLY A 183 -3.62 -19.00 -20.85
N THR A 184 -4.74 -19.64 -21.11
CA THR A 184 -4.81 -21.11 -21.20
C THR A 184 -4.08 -21.61 -22.46
N GLY A 185 -3.42 -22.75 -22.37
CA GLY A 185 -2.83 -23.41 -23.53
C GLY A 185 -3.91 -23.86 -24.53
N GLY A 186 -3.56 -23.93 -25.80
CA GLY A 186 -4.44 -24.44 -26.83
C GLY A 186 -4.68 -25.95 -26.72
N ALA A 187 -5.84 -26.43 -27.13
CA ALA A 187 -6.13 -27.84 -27.21
C ALA A 187 -5.24 -28.52 -28.27
N GLY A 188 -4.82 -29.74 -28.05
CA GLY A 188 -4.14 -30.57 -29.04
C GLY A 188 -5.03 -30.92 -30.22
N GLY A 189 -4.47 -31.19 -31.38
CA GLY A 189 -5.21 -31.65 -32.55
C GLY A 189 -5.77 -33.06 -32.37
N ASN A 190 -6.88 -33.35 -33.03
CA ASN A 190 -7.46 -34.68 -33.02
C ASN A 190 -6.52 -35.74 -33.56
N GLY A 191 -6.46 -36.90 -32.91
CA GLY A 191 -5.78 -38.10 -33.41
C GLY A 191 -6.69 -38.91 -34.25
N SER A 192 -6.14 -39.59 -35.24
CA SER A 192 -6.81 -40.66 -35.96
C SER A 192 -6.03 -41.94 -35.85
N TYR A 193 -6.69 -42.99 -35.54
CA TYR A 193 -6.06 -44.33 -35.48
C TYR A 193 -6.94 -45.38 -36.14
N ALA A 194 -6.29 -46.34 -36.77
CA ALA A 194 -7.01 -47.45 -37.40
C ALA A 194 -7.26 -48.54 -36.34
N LEU A 195 -8.53 -48.86 -36.16
CA LEU A 195 -8.91 -50.03 -35.35
C LEU A 195 -9.03 -51.27 -36.24
N TYR A 196 -8.23 -52.26 -35.96
CA TYR A 196 -8.33 -53.58 -36.62
C TYR A 196 -8.98 -54.52 -35.63
N ARG A 197 -10.21 -54.93 -35.91
CA ARG A 197 -10.85 -55.99 -35.16
C ARG A 197 -11.12 -57.19 -36.05
N GLY A 198 -10.54 -58.32 -35.69
CA GLY A 198 -10.85 -59.58 -36.34
C GLY A 198 -12.10 -60.22 -35.72
N ARG A 199 -13.04 -60.61 -36.56
CA ARG A 199 -14.18 -61.41 -36.14
C ARG A 199 -14.13 -62.77 -36.86
N TYR A 200 -14.34 -63.80 -36.11
CA TYR A 200 -14.46 -65.12 -36.64
C TYR A 200 -15.84 -65.31 -37.26
N LEU A 201 -15.92 -65.57 -38.55
CA LEU A 201 -17.17 -65.65 -39.30
C LEU A 201 -17.41 -67.07 -39.85
N GLY A 202 -17.16 -68.07 -39.23
CA GLY A 202 -17.51 -69.39 -39.78
C GLY A 202 -17.16 -69.59 -41.28
N PRO A 203 -17.64 -70.65 -41.91
CA PRO A 203 -17.38 -70.86 -43.32
C PRO A 203 -18.01 -69.73 -44.17
N VAL A 204 -17.18 -69.07 -45.01
CA VAL A 204 -17.59 -67.98 -45.91
C VAL A 204 -17.73 -68.52 -47.30
N TYR A 205 -18.94 -68.37 -47.85
CA TYR A 205 -19.27 -68.78 -49.22
C TYR A 205 -19.42 -67.56 -50.12
N ASN A 206 -19.18 -67.75 -51.40
CA ASN A 206 -19.43 -66.68 -52.40
C ASN A 206 -20.88 -66.15 -52.33
N GLY A 207 -21.02 -64.85 -52.18
CA GLY A 207 -22.34 -64.21 -52.01
C GLY A 207 -22.88 -64.14 -50.59
N THR A 208 -22.17 -64.64 -49.56
CA THR A 208 -22.57 -64.55 -48.16
C THR A 208 -22.56 -63.11 -47.68
N ASN A 209 -23.64 -62.67 -47.10
CA ASN A 209 -23.67 -61.38 -46.38
C ASN A 209 -22.98 -61.56 -45.02
N PHE A 210 -22.13 -60.59 -44.69
CA PHE A 210 -21.53 -60.52 -43.40
C PHE A 210 -21.67 -59.13 -42.82
N ASN A 211 -21.60 -59.06 -41.53
CA ASN A 211 -21.76 -57.82 -40.78
C ASN A 211 -20.42 -57.41 -40.16
N CYS A 212 -19.98 -56.21 -40.53
CA CYS A 212 -18.83 -55.56 -39.98
C CYS A 212 -19.32 -54.53 -38.98
N GLY A 213 -19.72 -54.95 -37.78
CA GLY A 213 -20.07 -54.04 -36.71
C GLY A 213 -18.82 -53.40 -36.07
N PRO A 214 -18.84 -52.14 -35.70
CA PRO A 214 -17.82 -51.58 -34.81
C PRO A 214 -18.00 -52.19 -33.42
N TYR A 215 -16.92 -52.60 -32.79
CA TYR A 215 -16.84 -52.86 -31.37
C TYR A 215 -17.74 -53.92 -30.76
N GLY A 216 -17.90 -55.04 -31.39
CA GLY A 216 -18.58 -56.18 -30.76
C GLY A 216 -20.05 -55.98 -30.42
N GLN A 217 -20.66 -54.90 -30.87
CA GLN A 217 -22.12 -54.74 -30.88
C GLN A 217 -22.70 -55.07 -32.22
N ASN A 218 -23.86 -55.70 -32.16
CA ASN A 218 -24.59 -56.16 -33.35
C ASN A 218 -24.87 -55.03 -34.34
N THR A 219 -24.36 -55.23 -35.55
CA THR A 219 -24.89 -54.66 -36.79
C THR A 219 -24.77 -53.14 -37.02
N TYR A 220 -23.66 -52.72 -37.59
CA TYR A 220 -23.64 -51.45 -38.28
C TYR A 220 -22.96 -51.51 -39.67
N GLY A 221 -23.36 -52.37 -40.48
CA GLY A 221 -22.92 -52.43 -41.88
C GLY A 221 -23.10 -53.85 -42.43
N TYR A 222 -23.78 -53.94 -43.49
CA TYR A 222 -23.95 -55.17 -44.25
C TYR A 222 -22.98 -55.12 -45.41
N GLY A 223 -22.13 -56.08 -45.56
CA GLY A 223 -21.28 -56.29 -46.74
C GLY A 223 -21.62 -57.57 -47.42
N ARG A 224 -21.51 -57.59 -48.76
CA ARG A 224 -21.58 -58.85 -49.53
C ARG A 224 -20.16 -59.26 -49.93
N TYR A 225 -19.84 -60.48 -49.66
CA TYR A 225 -18.61 -61.09 -50.13
C TYR A 225 -18.78 -61.45 -51.60
N TYR A 226 -17.90 -60.92 -52.45
CA TYR A 226 -17.81 -61.33 -53.85
C TYR A 226 -16.41 -61.89 -54.09
N GLN A 227 -16.34 -63.02 -54.80
CA GLN A 227 -15.09 -63.55 -55.25
C GLN A 227 -14.51 -62.63 -56.33
N GLY A 228 -13.54 -61.82 -55.95
CA GLY A 228 -12.87 -60.93 -56.90
C GLY A 228 -11.80 -61.66 -57.69
N THR A 229 -11.36 -61.06 -58.81
CA THR A 229 -10.27 -61.57 -59.62
C THR A 229 -8.99 -61.69 -58.81
N HIS A 230 -8.36 -62.90 -58.90
CA HIS A 230 -7.08 -63.22 -58.30
C HIS A 230 -6.03 -62.16 -58.57
N GLN A 231 -5.49 -61.57 -57.53
CA GLN A 231 -4.17 -60.97 -57.57
C GLN A 231 -3.27 -61.80 -56.63
N PRO A 232 -2.28 -62.48 -57.13
CA PRO A 232 -1.32 -63.20 -56.29
C PRO A 232 -0.40 -62.23 -55.61
N LEU A 233 -0.55 -62.09 -54.31
CA LEU A 233 0.45 -61.47 -53.42
C LEU A 233 1.42 -62.52 -52.95
N GLY A 234 2.47 -62.77 -53.70
CA GLY A 234 3.53 -63.67 -53.26
C GLY A 234 3.08 -65.05 -52.84
N SER A 235 3.96 -65.93 -52.43
CA SER A 235 3.75 -67.34 -52.16
C SER A 235 2.84 -67.70 -50.95
N THR A 236 2.15 -66.75 -50.35
CA THR A 236 1.48 -67.00 -49.07
C THR A 236 0.11 -66.37 -48.80
N GLY A 237 -0.64 -65.86 -49.75
CA GLY A 237 -2.01 -65.44 -49.43
C GLY A 237 -2.72 -64.60 -50.49
N CYS A 238 -4.07 -64.76 -50.61
CA CYS A 238 -4.94 -63.92 -51.36
C CYS A 238 -5.66 -62.97 -50.44
N ILE A 239 -5.68 -61.70 -50.77
CA ILE A 239 -6.47 -60.69 -50.06
C ILE A 239 -7.73 -60.38 -50.88
N TYR A 240 -8.88 -60.50 -50.25
CA TYR A 240 -10.17 -60.12 -50.86
C TYR A 240 -10.60 -58.77 -50.28
N VAL A 241 -10.75 -57.81 -51.12
CA VAL A 241 -11.27 -56.49 -50.75
C VAL A 241 -12.81 -56.53 -50.78
N CYS A 242 -13.40 -56.27 -49.66
CA CYS A 242 -14.86 -56.16 -49.57
C CYS A 242 -15.29 -54.82 -50.18
N LYS A 243 -16.06 -54.85 -51.30
CA LYS A 243 -16.70 -53.64 -51.80
C LYS A 243 -17.98 -53.39 -51.02
N ALA A 244 -18.04 -52.23 -50.33
CA ALA A 244 -19.15 -51.66 -49.59
C ALA A 244 -19.51 -52.32 -48.24
N CYS A 245 -18.84 -51.92 -47.19
CA CYS A 245 -19.49 -51.78 -45.89
C CYS A 245 -20.13 -50.37 -45.85
N ILE A 246 -21.43 -50.28 -46.00
CA ILE A 246 -22.15 -49.00 -45.87
C ILE A 246 -22.62 -48.90 -44.42
N GLY A 247 -21.91 -48.13 -43.60
CA GLY A 247 -22.35 -47.79 -42.26
C GLY A 247 -23.28 -46.59 -42.29
N THR A 248 -24.40 -46.65 -41.63
CA THR A 248 -25.41 -45.58 -41.53
C THR A 248 -25.13 -44.58 -40.40
N HIS A 249 -24.03 -44.69 -39.68
CA HIS A 249 -23.64 -43.75 -38.64
C HIS A 249 -22.13 -43.49 -38.76
N ALA A 250 -21.76 -42.24 -38.62
CA ALA A 250 -20.50 -41.49 -38.51
C ALA A 250 -19.13 -42.20 -38.42
N TYR A 251 -19.01 -43.48 -38.74
CA TYR A 251 -17.78 -44.22 -38.76
C TYR A 251 -17.45 -44.64 -40.20
N ASN A 252 -16.39 -44.09 -40.76
CA ASN A 252 -15.92 -44.47 -42.07
C ASN A 252 -15.27 -45.87 -42.00
N VAL A 253 -15.98 -46.89 -42.39
CA VAL A 253 -15.39 -48.21 -42.57
C VAL A 253 -14.66 -48.20 -43.93
N HIS A 254 -13.34 -48.19 -43.90
CA HIS A 254 -12.54 -48.02 -45.10
C HIS A 254 -12.23 -49.32 -45.85
N SER A 255 -12.17 -50.46 -45.17
CA SER A 255 -11.93 -51.74 -45.81
C SER A 255 -12.18 -52.92 -44.91
N CYS A 256 -12.66 -54.03 -45.49
CA CYS A 256 -12.67 -55.33 -44.83
C CYS A 256 -11.72 -56.24 -45.59
N HIS A 257 -10.82 -56.86 -44.86
CA HIS A 257 -9.86 -57.82 -45.43
C HIS A 257 -10.17 -59.24 -44.92
N ILE A 258 -10.21 -60.16 -45.86
CA ILE A 258 -10.27 -61.59 -45.55
C ILE A 258 -8.90 -62.19 -45.81
N SER A 259 -8.26 -62.69 -44.81
CA SER A 259 -7.01 -63.46 -45.00
C SER A 259 -7.30 -64.95 -44.95
N GLN A 260 -7.01 -65.65 -46.00
CA GLN A 260 -7.04 -67.09 -46.05
C GLN A 260 -5.69 -67.63 -46.54
N ARG A 261 -5.33 -68.72 -45.92
CA ARG A 261 -4.15 -69.48 -46.35
C ARG A 261 -4.54 -70.47 -47.44
N LEU A 262 -4.06 -70.26 -48.63
CA LEU A 262 -4.20 -71.20 -49.68
C LEU A 262 -3.32 -72.43 -49.44
N LYS A 263 -3.93 -73.61 -49.30
CA LYS A 263 -3.21 -74.91 -49.40
C LYS A 263 -3.42 -75.44 -50.80
N ARG A 264 -2.35 -75.54 -51.57
CA ARG A 264 -2.27 -76.25 -52.86
C ARG A 264 -3.17 -75.64 -53.96
N GLY A 265 -3.34 -74.39 -54.07
CA GLY A 265 -3.93 -73.73 -55.24
C GLY A 265 -5.46 -73.97 -55.47
N LYS A 266 -6.14 -74.54 -54.50
CA LYS A 266 -7.60 -74.70 -54.51
C LYS A 266 -8.26 -74.22 -53.22
N TRP A 267 -9.33 -73.47 -53.34
CA TRP A 267 -10.17 -73.08 -52.21
C TRP A 267 -10.93 -74.28 -51.70
N GLN A 268 -10.69 -74.67 -50.42
CA GLN A 268 -11.55 -75.62 -49.80
C GLN A 268 -12.76 -74.93 -49.17
N MET A 269 -13.92 -75.39 -49.62
CA MET A 269 -15.19 -74.94 -48.97
C MET A 269 -15.18 -75.42 -47.52
N GLY A 270 -15.49 -74.53 -46.62
CA GLY A 270 -15.60 -74.81 -45.18
C GLY A 270 -14.41 -74.39 -44.32
N GLN A 271 -13.36 -73.79 -44.84
CA GLN A 271 -12.31 -73.23 -43.98
C GLN A 271 -12.71 -71.93 -43.31
N LEU A 272 -12.43 -71.85 -42.05
CA LEU A 272 -12.68 -70.73 -41.19
C LEU A 272 -11.84 -69.50 -41.60
N GLY A 273 -12.51 -68.42 -42.09
CA GLY A 273 -11.86 -67.18 -42.42
C GLY A 273 -12.02 -66.16 -41.30
N GLN A 274 -11.00 -65.38 -41.08
CA GLN A 274 -11.09 -64.19 -40.21
C GLN A 274 -11.25 -62.99 -41.10
N VAL A 275 -12.31 -62.21 -40.86
CA VAL A 275 -12.53 -60.91 -41.52
C VAL A 275 -12.06 -59.82 -40.56
N TYR A 276 -11.18 -59.02 -41.01
CA TYR A 276 -10.70 -57.86 -40.28
C TYR A 276 -11.38 -56.60 -40.87
N CYS A 277 -12.17 -55.92 -40.06
CA CYS A 277 -12.69 -54.63 -40.42
C CYS A 277 -11.78 -53.56 -39.87
N SER A 278 -11.32 -52.64 -40.69
CA SER A 278 -10.60 -51.47 -40.25
C SER A 278 -11.56 -50.25 -40.23
N SER A 279 -11.64 -49.61 -39.13
CA SER A 279 -12.30 -48.32 -39.00
C SER A 279 -11.29 -47.28 -38.57
N THR A 280 -11.46 -46.07 -39.05
CA THR A 280 -10.70 -44.94 -38.51
C THR A 280 -11.53 -44.30 -37.44
N GLU A 281 -10.99 -44.26 -36.26
CA GLU A 281 -11.60 -43.61 -35.12
C GLU A 281 -10.89 -42.29 -34.88
N THR A 282 -11.66 -41.27 -34.59
CA THR A 282 -11.12 -39.92 -34.25
C THR A 282 -11.12 -39.78 -32.74
N GLN A 283 -9.96 -39.53 -32.16
CA GLN A 283 -9.81 -39.22 -30.78
C GLN A 283 -9.62 -37.73 -30.62
N SER A 284 -10.39 -37.11 -29.72
CA SER A 284 -10.26 -35.69 -29.46
C SER A 284 -8.84 -35.35 -28.94
N GLY A 285 -8.34 -34.22 -29.35
CA GLY A 285 -7.10 -33.69 -28.81
C GLY A 285 -7.17 -33.45 -27.30
N ALA A 286 -6.02 -33.50 -26.64
CA ALA A 286 -5.96 -33.25 -25.23
C ALA A 286 -6.20 -31.76 -24.90
N GLY A 287 -6.81 -31.48 -23.77
CA GLY A 287 -7.06 -30.10 -23.32
C GLY A 287 -5.76 -29.32 -23.04
N GLY A 288 -5.78 -28.02 -23.32
CA GLY A 288 -4.67 -27.13 -22.96
C GLY A 288 -4.51 -26.95 -21.45
N GLY A 289 -3.30 -26.68 -21.01
CA GLY A 289 -2.98 -26.42 -19.60
C GLY A 289 -3.55 -25.08 -19.13
N ALA A 290 -3.91 -24.96 -17.85
CA ALA A 290 -4.37 -23.71 -17.25
C ALA A 290 -3.24 -22.66 -17.18
N GLY A 291 -3.58 -21.40 -17.40
CA GLY A 291 -2.64 -20.29 -17.23
C GLY A 291 -2.22 -20.11 -15.76
N GLY A 292 -0.98 -19.70 -15.54
CA GLY A 292 -0.45 -19.40 -14.21
C GLY A 292 -1.10 -18.19 -13.57
N TYR A 293 -1.24 -18.14 -12.26
CA TYR A 293 -1.74 -16.97 -11.54
C TYR A 293 -0.74 -15.82 -11.60
N GLY A 294 -1.26 -14.59 -11.66
CA GLY A 294 -0.44 -13.40 -11.55
C GLY A 294 0.20 -13.25 -10.17
N GLY A 295 1.35 -12.61 -10.11
CA GLY A 295 2.05 -12.31 -8.86
C GLY A 295 1.36 -11.20 -8.07
N SER A 296 1.51 -11.21 -6.74
CA SER A 296 0.99 -10.15 -5.88
C SER A 296 1.77 -8.84 -6.08
N GLY A 297 1.09 -7.70 -5.93
CA GLY A 297 1.74 -6.39 -5.94
C GLY A 297 2.63 -6.16 -4.73
N GLY A 298 3.63 -5.31 -4.88
CA GLY A 298 4.52 -4.90 -3.79
C GLY A 298 3.80 -3.96 -2.79
N ALA A 299 4.21 -3.99 -1.53
CA ALA A 299 3.69 -3.07 -0.52
C ALA A 299 4.17 -1.63 -0.76
N GLY A 300 3.33 -0.65 -0.47
CA GLY A 300 3.72 0.76 -0.49
C GLY A 300 4.71 1.10 0.63
N GLY A 301 5.61 2.04 0.37
CA GLY A 301 6.60 2.50 1.34
C GLY A 301 6.01 3.36 2.45
N ALA A 302 6.59 3.32 3.64
CA ALA A 302 6.19 4.17 4.77
C ALA A 302 6.48 5.64 4.50
N GLY A 303 5.65 6.55 5.01
CA GLY A 303 5.90 7.98 5.02
C GLY A 303 7.04 8.39 5.94
N GLY A 304 7.70 9.52 5.65
CA GLY A 304 8.75 10.09 6.49
C GLY A 304 8.20 10.98 7.62
N ASN A 305 8.91 11.08 8.73
CA ASN A 305 8.55 11.96 9.84
C ASN A 305 8.68 13.44 9.47
N GLY A 306 7.76 14.27 9.98
CA GLY A 306 7.83 15.72 9.90
C GLY A 306 8.92 16.30 10.78
N ARG A 307 9.36 17.54 10.48
CA ARG A 307 10.32 18.29 11.29
C ARG A 307 9.70 18.81 12.59
N GLY A 308 10.38 18.70 13.68
CA GLY A 308 9.96 19.21 14.98
C GLY A 308 11.11 19.43 15.91
N TYR A 309 10.82 19.76 17.18
CA TYR A 309 11.84 19.93 18.21
C TYR A 309 12.70 18.66 18.33
N ASN A 310 14.01 18.80 18.18
CA ASN A 310 14.98 17.70 18.12
C ASN A 310 14.67 16.61 17.07
N GLN A 311 13.85 16.93 16.06
CA GLN A 311 13.48 16.01 14.98
C GLN A 311 13.83 16.63 13.63
N SER A 312 14.57 15.88 12.82
CA SER A 312 14.80 16.26 11.42
C SER A 312 13.70 15.69 10.52
N ARG A 313 13.38 16.42 9.46
CA ARG A 313 12.50 15.96 8.40
C ARG A 313 13.06 14.69 7.75
N GLN A 314 12.20 13.71 7.47
CA GLN A 314 12.57 12.46 6.82
C GLN A 314 11.87 12.31 5.46
N ASN A 315 12.54 11.66 4.54
CA ASN A 315 11.92 11.22 3.29
C ASN A 315 11.10 9.95 3.52
N GLY A 316 10.08 9.75 2.70
CA GLY A 316 9.36 8.48 2.69
C GLY A 316 10.23 7.33 2.18
N ALA A 317 9.94 6.13 2.64
CA ALA A 317 10.60 4.91 2.20
C ALA A 317 10.10 4.49 0.81
N GLY A 318 10.94 3.81 0.02
CA GLY A 318 10.54 3.19 -1.23
C GLY A 318 9.54 2.05 -1.00
N GLY A 319 8.65 1.83 -1.94
CA GLY A 319 7.79 0.65 -1.95
C GLY A 319 8.57 -0.61 -2.35
N THR A 320 8.02 -1.79 -2.03
CA THR A 320 8.62 -3.07 -2.40
C THR A 320 8.25 -3.46 -3.83
N THR A 321 9.08 -4.27 -4.48
CA THR A 321 8.78 -4.85 -5.79
C THR A 321 7.65 -5.87 -5.70
N GLY A 322 6.87 -6.00 -6.78
CA GLY A 322 5.85 -7.04 -6.88
C GLY A 322 6.47 -8.42 -7.08
N VAL A 323 5.72 -9.44 -6.74
CA VAL A 323 6.11 -10.85 -6.88
C VAL A 323 5.93 -11.31 -8.33
N GLY A 324 6.80 -12.20 -8.82
CA GLY A 324 6.65 -12.83 -10.12
C GLY A 324 5.37 -13.69 -10.21
N GLY A 325 4.79 -13.78 -11.41
CA GLY A 325 3.66 -14.67 -11.64
C GLY A 325 4.07 -16.14 -11.67
N GLN A 326 3.09 -17.03 -11.45
CA GLN A 326 3.30 -18.48 -11.49
C GLN A 326 3.37 -18.98 -12.94
N THR A 327 4.11 -20.05 -13.17
CA THR A 327 4.13 -20.74 -14.46
C THR A 327 2.78 -21.41 -14.74
N GLY A 328 2.39 -21.45 -16.01
CA GLY A 328 1.19 -22.17 -16.43
C GLY A 328 1.37 -23.69 -16.32
N GLN A 329 0.25 -24.40 -16.22
CA GLN A 329 0.23 -25.85 -16.16
C GLN A 329 0.48 -26.46 -17.55
N GLY A 330 1.09 -27.63 -17.58
CA GLY A 330 1.24 -28.44 -18.78
C GLY A 330 -0.14 -28.85 -19.34
N GLY A 331 -0.23 -28.99 -20.66
CA GLY A 331 -1.42 -29.51 -21.30
C GLY A 331 -1.56 -31.03 -21.09
N GLY A 332 -2.78 -31.53 -21.21
CA GLY A 332 -3.09 -32.96 -21.13
C GLY A 332 -2.48 -33.74 -22.30
N ASN A 333 -2.43 -35.06 -22.15
CA ASN A 333 -2.07 -36.01 -23.19
C ASN A 333 -3.12 -37.12 -23.21
N ASN A 334 -3.80 -37.29 -24.34
CA ASN A 334 -4.81 -38.34 -24.50
C ASN A 334 -4.26 -39.65 -25.16
N GLY A 335 -2.95 -39.70 -25.40
CA GLY A 335 -2.29 -40.85 -26.02
C GLY A 335 -2.65 -41.05 -27.51
N ASN A 336 -2.25 -42.16 -28.06
CA ASN A 336 -2.64 -42.71 -29.37
C ASN A 336 -2.85 -41.69 -30.53
N ASN A 337 -1.78 -41.05 -30.96
CA ASN A 337 -1.76 -40.14 -32.13
C ASN A 337 -2.57 -38.87 -32.01
N SER A 338 -3.21 -38.58 -30.86
CA SER A 338 -3.78 -37.25 -30.60
C SER A 338 -2.68 -36.26 -30.19
N GLY A 339 -2.83 -35.01 -30.58
CA GLY A 339 -1.92 -33.94 -30.16
C GLY A 339 -2.01 -33.69 -28.67
N THR A 340 -0.88 -33.42 -28.02
CA THR A 340 -0.85 -32.94 -26.63
C THR A 340 -1.37 -31.51 -26.55
N GLY A 341 -2.05 -31.17 -25.45
CA GLY A 341 -2.44 -29.79 -25.19
C GLY A 341 -1.23 -28.87 -24.99
N GLY A 342 -1.34 -27.64 -25.38
CA GLY A 342 -0.33 -26.60 -25.12
C GLY A 342 -0.22 -26.27 -23.62
N THR A 343 0.95 -25.84 -23.18
CA THR A 343 1.12 -25.35 -21.80
C THR A 343 0.45 -23.99 -21.63
N GLY A 344 -0.12 -23.73 -20.45
CA GLY A 344 -0.63 -22.41 -20.10
C GLY A 344 0.47 -21.35 -20.06
N GLY A 345 0.16 -20.11 -20.33
CA GLY A 345 1.07 -18.98 -20.19
C GLY A 345 1.42 -18.68 -18.74
N THR A 346 2.58 -18.10 -18.49
CA THR A 346 2.96 -17.61 -17.17
C THR A 346 2.11 -16.43 -16.76
N GLY A 347 1.80 -16.28 -15.48
CA GLY A 347 1.16 -15.09 -14.91
C GLY A 347 2.08 -13.88 -14.99
N GLY A 348 1.50 -12.69 -15.09
CA GLY A 348 2.25 -11.44 -15.05
C GLY A 348 2.84 -11.16 -13.67
N THR A 349 3.92 -10.39 -13.60
CA THR A 349 4.48 -9.92 -12.32
C THR A 349 3.57 -8.85 -11.71
N GLY A 350 3.48 -8.80 -10.38
CA GLY A 350 2.81 -7.72 -9.67
C GLY A 350 3.53 -6.39 -9.85
N GLY A 351 2.80 -5.29 -9.77
CA GLY A 351 3.35 -3.94 -9.81
C GLY A 351 4.14 -3.61 -8.55
N THR A 352 5.09 -2.68 -8.65
CA THR A 352 5.82 -2.16 -7.48
C THR A 352 4.92 -1.27 -6.62
N GLY A 353 5.10 -1.28 -5.30
CA GLY A 353 4.47 -0.32 -4.39
C GLY A 353 4.99 1.10 -4.61
N GLY A 354 4.16 2.11 -4.39
CA GLY A 354 4.56 3.51 -4.43
C GLY A 354 5.46 3.89 -3.26
N THR A 355 6.28 4.93 -3.42
CA THR A 355 7.06 5.50 -2.32
C THR A 355 6.16 6.23 -1.33
N GLY A 356 6.48 6.21 -0.05
CA GLY A 356 5.83 7.03 0.97
C GLY A 356 6.06 8.53 0.75
N GLY A 357 5.15 9.38 1.23
CA GLY A 357 5.32 10.81 1.21
C GLY A 357 6.45 11.26 2.16
N HIS A 358 7.12 12.36 1.85
CA HIS A 358 8.09 12.96 2.77
C HIS A 358 7.39 13.63 3.96
N GLY A 359 8.04 13.78 5.09
CA GLY A 359 7.59 14.64 6.19
C GLY A 359 7.61 16.12 5.79
N GLY A 360 6.75 16.93 6.38
CA GLY A 360 6.75 18.39 6.21
C GLY A 360 7.88 19.06 6.99
N ASP A 361 8.30 20.24 6.57
CA ASP A 361 9.12 21.15 7.37
C ASP A 361 8.25 21.89 8.40
N TYR A 362 8.81 22.71 9.25
CA TYR A 362 8.07 23.53 10.21
C TYR A 362 6.92 24.27 9.53
N GLY A 363 5.71 24.10 10.06
CA GLY A 363 4.51 24.70 9.51
C GLY A 363 4.05 24.17 8.15
N GLN A 364 4.62 23.10 7.65
CA GLN A 364 4.25 22.47 6.38
C GLN A 364 3.57 21.11 6.63
N ALA A 365 2.55 20.81 5.83
CA ALA A 365 1.96 19.48 5.81
C ALA A 365 2.96 18.43 5.29
N GLY A 366 2.78 17.20 5.69
CA GLY A 366 3.50 16.09 5.10
C GLY A 366 3.08 15.82 3.65
N GLY A 367 3.96 15.19 2.88
CA GLY A 367 3.69 14.82 1.50
C GLY A 367 2.73 13.63 1.39
N THR A 368 1.99 13.58 0.29
CA THR A 368 1.19 12.40 -0.09
C THR A 368 2.11 11.29 -0.58
N GLY A 369 1.82 10.05 -0.23
CA GLY A 369 2.49 8.88 -0.80
C GLY A 369 2.19 8.71 -2.28
N GLN A 370 3.11 8.14 -3.04
CA GLN A 370 2.92 7.86 -4.46
C GLN A 370 1.98 6.66 -4.66
N ASN A 371 1.31 6.60 -5.80
CA ASN A 371 0.49 5.45 -6.18
C ASN A 371 1.37 4.23 -6.46
N GLY A 372 0.84 3.05 -6.22
CA GLY A 372 1.46 1.81 -6.64
C GLY A 372 1.38 1.63 -8.17
N ALA A 373 2.35 0.94 -8.75
CA ALA A 373 2.37 0.64 -10.17
C ALA A 373 1.33 -0.45 -10.53
N THR A 374 0.86 -0.43 -11.79
CA THR A 374 0.00 -1.48 -12.34
C THR A 374 0.79 -2.80 -12.48
N GLY A 375 0.15 -3.92 -12.24
CA GLY A 375 0.71 -5.25 -12.49
C GLY A 375 0.83 -5.53 -14.00
N ASN A 376 1.80 -6.35 -14.37
CA ASN A 376 2.03 -6.73 -15.77
C ASN A 376 0.96 -7.70 -16.29
N THR A 377 0.74 -7.70 -17.60
CA THR A 377 -0.12 -8.67 -18.30
C THR A 377 0.49 -10.07 -18.22
N GLY A 378 -0.33 -11.09 -18.07
CA GLY A 378 0.08 -12.49 -18.16
C GLY A 378 0.46 -12.87 -19.60
N ALA A 379 1.34 -13.85 -19.74
CA ALA A 379 1.77 -14.34 -21.06
C ALA A 379 0.65 -15.13 -21.75
N THR A 380 0.66 -15.15 -23.08
CA THR A 380 -0.22 -16.00 -23.91
C THR A 380 0.11 -17.49 -23.68
N GLY A 381 -0.90 -18.33 -23.66
CA GLY A 381 -0.71 -19.79 -23.62
C GLY A 381 -0.11 -20.33 -24.92
N ASN A 382 0.63 -21.42 -24.83
CA ASN A 382 1.23 -22.05 -26.00
C ASN A 382 0.18 -22.78 -26.86
N THR A 383 0.46 -22.88 -28.16
CA THR A 383 -0.35 -23.69 -29.09
C THR A 383 -0.26 -25.17 -28.73
N GLY A 384 -1.36 -25.90 -28.84
CA GLY A 384 -1.39 -27.35 -28.71
C GLY A 384 -0.65 -28.04 -29.88
N ALA A 385 -0.12 -29.23 -29.64
CA ALA A 385 0.53 -30.02 -30.69
C ALA A 385 -0.48 -30.54 -31.71
N ASN A 386 -0.03 -30.74 -32.96
CA ASN A 386 -0.85 -31.39 -33.97
C ASN A 386 -1.04 -32.87 -33.62
N GLY A 387 -2.26 -33.39 -33.90
CA GLY A 387 -2.54 -34.81 -33.91
C GLY A 387 -2.50 -35.35 -35.37
N THR A 388 -2.57 -36.69 -35.53
CA THR A 388 -2.61 -37.32 -36.86
C THR A 388 -3.87 -36.98 -37.65
N GLY A 389 -4.97 -36.57 -37.01
CA GLY A 389 -6.26 -36.23 -37.60
C GLY A 389 -6.61 -34.74 -37.61
N GLY A 390 -5.69 -33.86 -37.11
CA GLY A 390 -5.96 -32.41 -37.05
C GLY A 390 -4.83 -31.61 -36.44
N SER A 391 -4.89 -30.30 -36.69
CA SER A 391 -3.93 -29.34 -36.12
C SER A 391 -4.27 -28.98 -34.66
N GLY A 392 -3.27 -28.63 -33.88
CA GLY A 392 -3.46 -28.06 -32.55
C GLY A 392 -4.05 -26.66 -32.61
N HIS A 393 -4.78 -26.27 -31.60
CA HIS A 393 -5.37 -24.95 -31.45
C HIS A 393 -4.40 -23.95 -30.79
N GLY A 394 -4.51 -22.68 -31.14
CA GLY A 394 -3.75 -21.62 -30.47
C GLY A 394 -4.14 -21.43 -29.02
N GLY A 395 -3.20 -21.04 -28.18
CA GLY A 395 -3.46 -20.70 -26.79
C GLY A 395 -4.18 -19.34 -26.65
N ALA A 396 -4.89 -19.17 -25.56
CA ALA A 396 -5.56 -17.91 -25.22
C ALA A 396 -4.55 -16.84 -24.76
N THR A 397 -4.88 -15.57 -24.99
CA THR A 397 -4.10 -14.45 -24.49
C THR A 397 -4.17 -14.34 -22.96
N GLY A 398 -3.11 -13.87 -22.33
CA GLY A 398 -3.09 -13.58 -20.90
C GLY A 398 -3.97 -12.37 -20.54
N GLN A 399 -4.41 -12.32 -19.30
CA GLN A 399 -5.19 -11.19 -18.75
C GLN A 399 -4.27 -10.04 -18.34
N GLY A 400 -4.77 -8.81 -18.44
CA GLY A 400 -4.09 -7.62 -17.94
C GLY A 400 -3.98 -7.66 -16.41
N GLY A 401 -2.92 -7.06 -15.87
CA GLY A 401 -2.77 -6.87 -14.44
C GLY A 401 -3.72 -5.80 -13.89
N SER A 402 -3.99 -5.82 -12.59
CA SER A 402 -4.78 -4.77 -11.92
C SER A 402 -3.96 -3.50 -11.68
N GLY A 403 -4.62 -2.34 -11.61
CA GLY A 403 -4.00 -1.10 -11.18
C GLY A 403 -3.51 -1.16 -9.74
N GLY A 404 -2.48 -0.40 -9.42
CA GLY A 404 -2.04 -0.20 -8.05
C GLY A 404 -3.01 0.71 -7.28
N SER A 405 -2.98 0.66 -5.95
CA SER A 405 -3.76 1.55 -5.11
C SER A 405 -3.13 2.94 -5.00
N SER A 406 -3.95 3.93 -4.68
CA SER A 406 -3.48 5.30 -4.40
C SER A 406 -2.65 5.36 -3.13
N GLY A 407 -1.68 6.27 -3.08
CA GLY A 407 -0.98 6.63 -1.85
C GLY A 407 -1.88 7.41 -0.91
N SER A 408 -1.56 7.39 0.38
CA SER A 408 -2.29 8.11 1.43
C SER A 408 -1.78 9.54 1.59
N GLY A 409 -2.65 10.45 2.05
CA GLY A 409 -2.30 11.83 2.31
C GLY A 409 -1.29 12.00 3.45
N GLY A 410 -0.54 13.09 3.40
CA GLY A 410 0.32 13.51 4.52
C GLY A 410 -0.50 14.10 5.66
N GLY A 411 0.07 14.17 6.85
CA GLY A 411 -0.49 14.82 8.02
C GLY A 411 -0.46 16.35 7.91
N ALA A 412 -1.36 17.00 8.60
CA ALA A 412 -1.41 18.46 8.68
C ALA A 412 -0.19 19.03 9.43
N ALA A 413 0.19 20.26 9.11
CA ALA A 413 1.12 21.01 9.94
C ALA A 413 0.49 21.37 11.29
N GLY A 414 1.32 21.52 12.31
CA GLY A 414 0.91 22.10 13.58
C GLY A 414 0.71 23.61 13.48
N TYR A 415 -0.11 24.17 14.35
CA TYR A 415 -0.30 25.61 14.45
C TYR A 415 0.92 26.28 15.10
N TYR A 416 1.32 27.46 14.66
CA TYR A 416 2.29 28.25 15.43
C TYR A 416 1.63 28.77 16.73
N ILE A 417 0.38 29.25 16.69
CA ILE A 417 -0.41 29.64 17.86
C ILE A 417 -1.86 29.20 17.66
N THR A 418 -2.39 28.34 18.53
CA THR A 418 -3.82 28.00 18.53
C THR A 418 -4.57 29.06 19.35
N ASN A 419 -5.78 29.45 18.89
CA ASN A 419 -6.63 30.51 19.48
C ASN A 419 -5.94 31.89 19.53
N ARG A 420 -5.17 32.21 18.49
CA ARG A 420 -4.44 33.46 18.35
C ARG A 420 -5.30 34.71 18.63
N HIS A 421 -6.59 34.65 18.31
CA HIS A 421 -7.52 35.76 18.52
C HIS A 421 -7.74 36.14 20.00
N TYR A 422 -7.27 35.31 20.92
CA TYR A 422 -7.31 35.58 22.37
C TYR A 422 -6.11 36.40 22.85
N MET A 423 -5.16 36.75 22.00
CA MET A 423 -3.97 37.51 22.39
C MET A 423 -3.64 38.58 21.36
N THR A 424 -2.95 39.63 21.83
CA THR A 424 -2.29 40.61 20.95
C THR A 424 -0.91 40.08 20.58
N LEU A 425 -0.69 39.79 19.28
CA LEU A 425 0.60 39.30 18.78
C LEU A 425 1.37 40.41 18.09
N HIS A 426 2.55 40.74 18.61
CA HIS A 426 3.56 41.56 17.96
C HIS A 426 4.67 40.66 17.43
N ASN A 427 4.75 40.51 16.10
CA ASN A 427 5.71 39.62 15.46
C ASN A 427 6.77 40.39 14.68
N SER A 428 8.01 40.39 15.20
CA SER A 428 9.21 40.89 14.51
C SER A 428 10.19 39.75 14.19
N GLY A 429 9.87 38.52 14.61
CA GLY A 429 10.63 37.30 14.37
C GLY A 429 10.02 36.47 13.25
N THR A 430 10.28 35.15 13.30
CA THR A 430 9.78 34.17 12.32
C THR A 430 8.64 33.34 12.91
N VAL A 431 7.61 33.10 12.13
CA VAL A 431 6.53 32.18 12.48
C VAL A 431 6.30 31.19 11.33
N ALA A 432 6.01 29.92 11.62
CA ALA A 432 5.60 28.93 10.66
C ALA A 432 4.59 27.95 11.30
N GLY A 433 3.47 27.74 10.66
CA GLY A 433 2.36 26.92 11.14
C GLY A 433 1.06 27.33 10.46
N GLN A 434 0.00 26.57 10.75
CA GLN A 434 -1.37 26.90 10.32
C GLN A 434 -1.92 28.06 11.12
#